data_4fc089970fc8d2cde8b434c2e2b8c8b3
#
_entry.id   4fc089970fc8d2cde8b434c2e2b8c8b3
#
_cell.length_a   1.000
_cell.length_b   1.000
_cell.length_c   1.000
_cell.angle_alpha   90.00
_cell.angle_beta   90.00
_cell.angle_gamma   90.00
#
_symmetry.space_group_name_H-M   'P 1'
#
loop_
_entity.id
_entity.type
_entity.pdbx_description
1 polymer ?
#
loop_
_entity_poly.entity_id
_entity_poly.type
_entity_poly.pdbx_seq_one_letter_code
_entity_poly.pdbx_strand_id
1 'polypeptide(L)'
;MSHSFIVGEDLFGFADTNWELVKRKRGELVDNAVAKGGNGEYMPDSEVSYNERQDITLVYRAKVKDAALAVALSLGLADPTSGYIPISIKANTKIPGHAEIEITGHKHGTGTHEVNSIDVSCTVDGWGATDFCSATADDGCQSGSWTATIEHSDKLSRAGDFFAGRSQACKIEVSGQYISDTAPALAADLTDDGSDIQEGDDFWTASLKAHKYLTP
;
A
#
# COMPACT_ATOMS: atom_id res chain seq x y z
N MET A 1 0.89 -5.60 -28.51
CA MET A 1 1.52 -4.26 -28.55
C MET A 1 2.70 -4.25 -27.60
N SER A 2 3.89 -3.91 -28.09
CA SER A 2 5.08 -3.82 -27.23
C SER A 2 5.07 -2.47 -26.52
N HIS A 3 4.77 -2.45 -25.21
CA HIS A 3 4.90 -1.23 -24.43
C HIS A 3 6.37 -1.00 -24.06
N SER A 4 6.94 0.04 -24.60
CA SER A 4 8.29 0.51 -24.26
C SER A 4 8.28 0.96 -22.78
N PHE A 5 9.12 0.32 -21.98
CA PHE A 5 9.29 0.63 -20.56
C PHE A 5 10.38 1.67 -20.42
N ILE A 6 10.05 2.82 -19.85
CA ILE A 6 11.08 3.74 -19.38
C ILE A 6 11.55 3.23 -18.01
N VAL A 7 12.77 2.72 -17.98
CA VAL A 7 13.43 2.26 -16.75
C VAL A 7 13.74 3.49 -15.90
N GLY A 8 13.22 3.56 -14.70
CA GLY A 8 13.52 4.61 -13.74
C GLY A 8 12.41 5.63 -13.48
N GLU A 9 11.20 5.48 -14.04
CA GLU A 9 10.09 6.36 -13.71
C GLU A 9 9.58 6.13 -12.29
N ASP A 10 9.58 7.20 -11.53
CA ASP A 10 8.86 7.33 -10.27
C ASP A 10 7.39 7.66 -10.57
N LEU A 11 6.55 6.62 -10.65
CA LEU A 11 5.17 6.74 -11.09
C LEU A 11 4.26 7.49 -10.11
N PHE A 12 4.67 7.62 -8.86
CA PHE A 12 3.89 8.27 -7.81
C PHE A 12 4.56 9.52 -7.22
N GLY A 13 5.70 9.93 -7.78
CA GLY A 13 6.37 11.17 -7.41
C GLY A 13 7.05 11.18 -6.03
N PHE A 14 7.40 9.99 -5.50
CA PHE A 14 8.06 9.88 -4.19
C PHE A 14 9.58 9.97 -4.21
N ALA A 15 10.21 9.71 -5.35
CA ALA A 15 11.66 9.82 -5.44
C ALA A 15 12.10 11.29 -5.40
N ASP A 16 12.61 11.71 -4.26
CA ASP A 16 13.05 13.08 -3.98
C ASP A 16 14.36 13.08 -3.17
N THR A 17 14.60 14.17 -2.43
CA THR A 17 15.76 14.28 -1.54
C THR A 17 15.75 13.28 -0.39
N ASN A 18 14.57 12.81 0.04
CA ASN A 18 14.38 11.95 1.21
C ASN A 18 14.23 10.48 0.82
N TRP A 19 13.67 10.20 -0.34
CA TRP A 19 13.35 8.86 -0.81
C TRP A 19 14.08 8.48 -2.09
N GLU A 20 14.46 7.22 -2.20
CA GLU A 20 15.08 6.62 -3.40
C GLU A 20 14.25 5.41 -3.84
N LEU A 21 13.90 5.38 -5.12
CA LEU A 21 13.27 4.19 -5.71
C LEU A 21 14.31 3.07 -5.85
N VAL A 22 14.16 2.01 -5.05
CA VAL A 22 15.14 0.89 -5.00
C VAL A 22 14.65 -0.36 -5.72
N LYS A 23 13.33 -0.52 -5.89
CA LYS A 23 12.79 -1.71 -6.55
C LYS A 23 11.50 -1.37 -7.29
N ARG A 24 11.37 -2.01 -8.44
CA ARG A 24 10.16 -1.95 -9.28
C ARG A 24 9.82 -3.34 -9.77
N LYS A 25 8.56 -3.71 -9.64
CA LYS A 25 7.99 -4.93 -10.21
C LYS A 25 6.75 -4.56 -11.00
N ARG A 26 6.60 -5.13 -12.18
CA ARG A 26 5.41 -5.01 -13.02
C ARG A 26 4.89 -6.39 -13.36
N GLY A 27 3.58 -6.53 -13.34
CA GLY A 27 2.85 -7.68 -13.87
C GLY A 27 1.86 -7.22 -14.93
N GLU A 28 1.61 -8.05 -15.90
CA GLU A 28 0.49 -7.90 -16.84
C GLU A 28 -0.46 -9.05 -16.58
N LEU A 29 -1.71 -8.73 -16.37
CA LEU A 29 -2.79 -9.69 -16.21
C LEU A 29 -3.73 -9.57 -17.40
N VAL A 30 -3.98 -10.68 -18.03
CA VAL A 30 -4.97 -10.80 -19.10
C VAL A 30 -5.75 -12.07 -18.84
N ASP A 31 -7.04 -11.94 -18.70
CA ASP A 31 -7.93 -13.09 -18.57
C ASP A 31 -8.34 -13.56 -19.97
N ASN A 32 -8.34 -14.87 -20.20
CA ASN A 32 -8.76 -15.46 -21.46
C ASN A 32 -10.00 -16.33 -21.26
N ALA A 33 -10.99 -16.17 -22.11
CA ALA A 33 -12.13 -17.05 -22.16
C ALA A 33 -12.16 -17.79 -23.49
N VAL A 34 -12.41 -19.10 -23.42
CA VAL A 34 -12.53 -19.96 -24.60
C VAL A 34 -13.91 -20.63 -24.57
N ALA A 35 -14.66 -20.50 -25.63
CA ALA A 35 -15.94 -21.20 -25.75
C ALA A 35 -15.73 -22.68 -26.05
N LYS A 36 -16.58 -23.52 -25.45
CA LYS A 36 -16.66 -24.96 -25.74
C LYS A 36 -17.94 -25.28 -26.50
N GLY A 37 -17.82 -26.11 -27.51
CA GLY A 37 -18.99 -26.67 -28.22
C GLY A 37 -19.79 -27.64 -27.34
N GLY A 38 -20.96 -28.01 -27.78
CA GLY A 38 -21.84 -28.94 -27.05
C GLY A 38 -21.26 -30.35 -26.81
N ASN A 39 -20.21 -30.71 -27.54
CA ASN A 39 -19.44 -31.93 -27.37
C ASN A 39 -18.25 -31.78 -26.40
N GLY A 40 -18.05 -30.60 -25.82
CA GLY A 40 -16.95 -30.32 -24.89
C GLY A 40 -15.61 -29.95 -25.55
N GLU A 41 -15.53 -29.94 -26.85
CA GLU A 41 -14.35 -29.48 -27.58
C GLU A 41 -14.24 -27.96 -27.61
N TYR A 42 -13.02 -27.45 -27.62
CA TYR A 42 -12.78 -26.01 -27.77
C TYR A 42 -13.16 -25.57 -29.19
N MET A 43 -13.92 -24.48 -29.29
CA MET A 43 -14.28 -23.89 -30.56
C MET A 43 -13.07 -23.13 -31.12
N PRO A 44 -12.66 -23.40 -32.36
CA PRO A 44 -11.62 -22.61 -33.02
C PRO A 44 -12.00 -21.15 -33.05
N ASP A 45 -11.01 -20.27 -32.88
CA ASP A 45 -11.17 -18.80 -32.93
C ASP A 45 -12.13 -18.20 -31.88
N SER A 46 -12.43 -18.95 -30.80
CA SER A 46 -13.30 -18.48 -29.73
C SER A 46 -12.55 -17.90 -28.53
N GLU A 47 -11.24 -17.84 -28.58
CA GLU A 47 -10.42 -17.27 -27.53
C GLU A 47 -10.57 -15.74 -27.53
N VAL A 48 -11.05 -15.21 -26.43
CA VAL A 48 -11.21 -13.76 -26.21
C VAL A 48 -10.39 -13.38 -25.00
N SER A 49 -9.49 -12.43 -25.20
CA SER A 49 -8.76 -11.80 -24.09
C SER A 49 -9.59 -10.65 -23.53
N TYR A 50 -9.67 -10.57 -22.21
CA TYR A 50 -10.42 -9.52 -21.52
C TYR A 50 -9.69 -9.10 -20.23
N ASN A 51 -10.16 -8.02 -19.59
CA ASN A 51 -9.63 -7.53 -18.32
C ASN A 51 -8.12 -7.24 -18.35
N GLU A 52 -7.63 -6.62 -19.43
CA GLU A 52 -6.23 -6.22 -19.49
C GLU A 52 -5.89 -5.25 -18.35
N ARG A 53 -5.06 -5.69 -17.44
CA ARG A 53 -4.61 -4.93 -16.28
C ARG A 53 -3.10 -5.02 -16.13
N GLN A 54 -2.51 -3.91 -15.77
CA GLN A 54 -1.10 -3.84 -15.40
C GLN A 54 -0.99 -3.59 -13.90
N ASP A 55 -0.37 -4.52 -13.19
CA ASP A 55 -0.08 -4.38 -11.77
C ASP A 55 1.34 -3.84 -11.58
N ILE A 56 1.53 -2.97 -10.62
CA ILE A 56 2.83 -2.40 -10.28
C ILE A 56 3.09 -2.46 -8.78
N THR A 57 4.34 -2.70 -8.44
CA THR A 57 4.86 -2.56 -7.08
C THR A 57 6.13 -1.73 -7.13
N LEU A 58 6.17 -0.63 -6.40
CA LEU A 58 7.33 0.24 -6.24
C LEU A 58 7.78 0.18 -4.78
N VAL A 59 9.09 0.09 -4.57
CA VAL A 59 9.67 0.14 -3.23
C VAL A 59 10.65 1.31 -3.18
N TYR A 60 10.42 2.19 -2.22
CA TYR A 60 11.26 3.34 -1.92
C TYR A 60 11.97 3.11 -0.60
N ARG A 61 13.19 3.60 -0.50
CA ARG A 61 13.99 3.58 0.71
C ARG A 61 14.33 5.00 1.13
N ALA A 62 14.25 5.26 2.43
CA ALA A 62 14.69 6.52 2.99
C ALA A 62 16.19 6.71 2.80
N LYS A 63 16.61 7.86 2.30
CA LYS A 63 18.03 8.23 2.14
C LYS A 63 18.65 8.67 3.46
N VAL A 64 17.83 9.20 4.35
CA VAL A 64 18.26 9.70 5.65
C VAL A 64 17.76 8.76 6.72
N LYS A 65 18.65 8.32 7.59
CA LYS A 65 18.35 7.58 8.81
C LYS A 65 17.85 8.59 9.85
N ASP A 66 16.92 8.18 10.67
CA ASP A 66 16.40 8.96 11.82
C ASP A 66 15.68 10.28 11.44
N ALA A 67 15.24 10.44 10.20
CA ALA A 67 14.44 11.57 9.79
C ALA A 67 12.95 11.22 9.77
N ALA A 68 12.13 12.09 10.33
CA ALA A 68 10.69 12.02 10.15
C ALA A 68 10.36 12.26 8.68
N LEU A 69 9.74 11.30 8.04
CA LEU A 69 9.42 11.34 6.61
C LEU A 69 7.90 11.24 6.43
N ALA A 70 7.29 12.35 6.03
CA ALA A 70 5.88 12.38 5.70
C ALA A 70 5.63 11.76 4.33
N VAL A 71 4.65 10.88 4.26
CA VAL A 71 4.16 10.29 3.01
C VAL A 71 2.69 10.60 2.88
N ALA A 72 2.31 11.23 1.78
CA ALA A 72 0.91 11.46 1.44
C ALA A 72 0.64 10.85 0.06
N LEU A 73 -0.35 9.99 -0.03
CA LEU A 73 -0.76 9.34 -1.27
C LEU A 73 -2.27 9.11 -1.26
N SER A 74 -2.94 9.57 -2.31
CA SER A 74 -4.36 9.29 -2.51
C SER A 74 -4.55 7.86 -3.02
N LEU A 75 -5.06 6.97 -2.17
CA LEU A 75 -5.39 5.61 -2.56
C LEU A 75 -6.72 5.55 -3.31
N GLY A 76 -6.77 4.68 -4.31
CA GLY A 76 -7.98 4.47 -5.11
C GLY A 76 -8.26 5.57 -6.15
N LEU A 77 -7.41 6.57 -6.27
CA LEU A 77 -7.47 7.61 -7.29
C LEU A 77 -6.39 7.36 -8.35
N ALA A 78 -6.76 7.43 -9.61
CA ALA A 78 -5.77 7.33 -10.67
C ALA A 78 -4.79 8.51 -10.59
N ASP A 79 -3.52 8.20 -10.54
CA ASP A 79 -2.48 9.22 -10.65
C ASP A 79 -2.60 9.94 -12.00
N PRO A 80 -2.70 11.26 -12.04
CA PRO A 80 -2.98 12.01 -13.27
C PRO A 80 -1.87 11.88 -14.32
N THR A 81 -0.66 11.55 -13.92
CA THR A 81 0.50 11.45 -14.81
C THR A 81 0.66 10.03 -15.35
N SER A 82 0.64 9.05 -14.49
CA SER A 82 0.88 7.64 -14.85
C SER A 82 -0.39 6.87 -15.19
N GLY A 83 -1.54 7.32 -14.67
CA GLY A 83 -2.82 6.64 -14.76
C GLY A 83 -2.92 5.37 -13.92
N TYR A 84 -1.92 5.07 -13.07
CA TYR A 84 -1.99 3.98 -12.11
C TYR A 84 -2.81 4.40 -10.89
N ILE A 85 -3.57 3.44 -10.36
CA ILE A 85 -4.39 3.59 -9.16
C ILE A 85 -3.64 2.93 -8.02
N PRO A 86 -3.13 3.69 -7.04
CA PRO A 86 -2.54 3.09 -5.84
C PRO A 86 -3.64 2.41 -5.01
N ILE A 87 -3.41 1.15 -4.65
CA ILE A 87 -4.33 0.33 -3.86
C ILE A 87 -3.85 0.18 -2.43
N SER A 88 -2.55 0.07 -2.24
CA SER A 88 -1.99 0.01 -0.91
C SER A 88 -0.65 0.71 -0.81
N ILE A 89 -0.38 1.21 0.38
CA ILE A 89 0.92 1.71 0.79
C ILE A 89 1.30 1.02 2.08
N LYS A 90 2.54 0.55 2.15
CA LYS A 90 3.10 -0.08 3.32
C LYS A 90 4.41 0.59 3.68
N ALA A 91 4.49 1.13 4.88
CA ALA A 91 5.70 1.69 5.43
C ALA A 91 6.25 0.76 6.52
N ASN A 92 7.55 0.52 6.51
CA ASN A 92 8.25 -0.30 7.48
C ASN A 92 9.47 0.45 7.99
N THR A 93 9.73 0.32 9.28
CA THR A 93 10.96 0.77 9.91
C THR A 93 11.54 -0.34 10.80
N LYS A 94 12.83 -0.41 10.93
CA LYS A 94 13.52 -1.40 11.75
C LYS A 94 14.90 -0.89 12.18
N ILE A 95 15.26 -1.11 13.44
CA ILE A 95 16.59 -0.82 13.97
C ILE A 95 17.51 -2.04 13.80
N PRO A 96 18.76 -1.88 13.32
CA PRO A 96 19.26 -0.74 12.56
C PRO A 96 18.76 -0.79 11.11
N GLY A 97 18.45 0.34 10.51
CA GLY A 97 18.06 0.37 9.10
C GLY A 97 17.47 1.70 8.65
N HIS A 98 17.07 1.72 7.41
CA HIS A 98 16.34 2.82 6.81
C HIS A 98 14.88 2.41 6.65
N ALA A 99 13.96 3.35 6.79
CA ALA A 99 12.56 3.12 6.49
C ALA A 99 12.38 2.76 5.00
N GLU A 100 11.43 1.88 4.73
CA GLU A 100 11.04 1.50 3.37
C GLU A 100 9.54 1.70 3.19
N ILE A 101 9.14 2.16 2.00
CA ILE A 101 7.75 2.30 1.59
C ILE A 101 7.55 1.41 0.37
N GLU A 102 6.55 0.56 0.41
CA GLU A 102 6.08 -0.22 -0.72
C GLU A 102 4.71 0.30 -1.15
N ILE A 103 4.58 0.65 -2.42
CA ILE A 103 3.31 1.08 -3.01
C ILE A 103 2.92 0.07 -4.07
N THR A 104 1.68 -0.44 -3.97
CA THR A 104 1.10 -1.29 -4.99
C THR A 104 -0.07 -0.59 -5.65
N GLY A 105 -0.21 -0.79 -6.94
CA GLY A 105 -1.29 -0.22 -7.72
C GLY A 105 -1.52 -0.97 -9.02
N HIS A 106 -2.57 -0.59 -9.72
CA HIS A 106 -2.85 -1.14 -11.03
C HIS A 106 -3.35 -0.07 -12.01
N LYS A 107 -3.36 -0.42 -13.29
CA LYS A 107 -3.87 0.40 -14.38
C LYS A 107 -4.61 -0.47 -15.38
N HIS A 108 -5.78 -0.03 -15.79
CA HIS A 108 -6.53 -0.65 -16.90
C HIS A 108 -6.21 0.03 -18.23
N GLY A 109 -6.32 -0.71 -19.32
CA GLY A 109 -6.06 -0.19 -20.66
C GLY A 109 -7.13 0.80 -21.13
N THR A 110 -8.38 0.56 -20.77
CA THR A 110 -9.53 1.37 -21.16
C THR A 110 -10.55 1.40 -20.02
N GLY A 111 -11.35 2.46 -19.95
CA GLY A 111 -12.45 2.60 -19.00
C GLY A 111 -12.35 3.86 -18.13
N THR A 112 -13.42 4.12 -17.40
CA THR A 112 -13.54 5.28 -16.52
C THR A 112 -13.51 4.81 -15.07
N HIS A 113 -12.65 5.39 -14.27
CA HIS A 113 -12.66 5.18 -12.82
C HIS A 113 -13.63 6.16 -12.17
N GLU A 114 -14.67 5.62 -11.53
CA GLU A 114 -15.37 6.38 -10.51
C GLU A 114 -14.57 6.29 -9.20
N VAL A 115 -14.17 7.42 -8.71
CA VAL A 115 -13.26 7.48 -7.60
C VAL A 115 -13.92 8.12 -6.39
N ASN A 116 -14.04 7.36 -5.32
CA ASN A 116 -14.04 7.91 -3.98
C ASN A 116 -12.60 7.82 -3.46
N SER A 117 -11.82 8.86 -3.67
CA SER A 117 -10.45 8.90 -3.18
C SER A 117 -10.44 9.09 -1.66
N ILE A 118 -9.59 8.35 -1.00
CA ILE A 118 -9.26 8.56 0.40
C ILE A 118 -7.82 9.01 0.43
N ASP A 119 -7.60 10.22 0.90
CA ASP A 119 -6.25 10.70 1.15
C ASP A 119 -5.70 9.99 2.38
N VAL A 120 -4.61 9.27 2.19
CA VAL A 120 -3.90 8.57 3.25
C VAL A 120 -2.54 9.23 3.42
N SER A 121 -2.28 9.73 4.61
CA SER A 121 -0.97 10.21 4.98
C SER A 121 -0.40 9.37 6.10
N CYS A 122 0.88 9.04 6.05
CA CYS A 122 1.61 8.49 7.18
C CYS A 122 2.91 9.24 7.37
N THR A 123 3.29 9.40 8.62
CA THR A 123 4.63 9.84 8.97
C THR A 123 5.46 8.59 9.21
N VAL A 124 6.50 8.39 8.43
CA VAL A 124 7.48 7.34 8.66
C VAL A 124 8.68 8.00 9.30
N ASP A 125 8.84 7.74 10.56
CA ASP A 125 10.01 8.12 11.32
C ASP A 125 11.05 7.01 11.17
N GLY A 126 12.30 7.35 10.94
CA GLY A 126 13.38 6.35 10.85
C GLY A 126 13.48 5.44 12.06
N TRP A 127 12.96 5.89 13.23
CA TRP A 127 13.07 5.23 14.51
C TRP A 127 11.81 5.18 15.34
N GLY A 128 10.75 5.84 14.98
CA GLY A 128 9.55 5.85 15.77
C GLY A 128 8.37 6.30 14.96
N ALA A 129 7.42 5.45 14.81
CA ALA A 129 6.12 5.87 14.33
C ALA A 129 5.35 6.36 15.54
N THR A 130 5.51 7.61 15.87
CA THR A 130 4.79 8.26 16.98
C THR A 130 3.29 8.30 16.76
N ASP A 131 2.83 8.04 15.53
CA ASP A 131 1.43 8.14 15.15
C ASP A 131 0.57 6.98 15.65
N PHE A 132 1.15 5.89 16.13
CA PHE A 132 0.36 4.74 16.58
C PHE A 132 0.54 4.36 18.05
N CYS A 133 1.43 5.00 18.77
CA CYS A 133 1.49 4.84 20.21
C CYS A 133 1.88 6.16 20.88
N SER A 134 1.67 6.25 22.20
CA SER A 134 2.07 7.42 22.99
C SER A 134 3.57 7.54 23.24
N ALA A 135 4.36 6.56 22.79
CA ALA A 135 5.82 6.61 22.87
C ALA A 135 6.33 7.70 21.91
N THR A 136 7.23 8.55 22.41
CA THR A 136 7.90 9.57 21.59
C THR A 136 9.00 8.93 20.76
N ALA A 137 9.51 9.62 19.75
CA ALA A 137 10.57 9.12 18.86
C ALA A 137 11.84 8.67 19.60
N ASP A 138 12.10 9.28 20.75
CA ASP A 138 13.24 8.94 21.61
C ASP A 138 13.00 7.70 22.46
N ASP A 139 11.77 7.20 22.55
CA ASP A 139 11.35 6.12 23.44
C ASP A 139 11.49 4.72 22.84
N GLY A 140 12.33 4.55 21.86
CA GLY A 140 12.82 3.22 21.51
C GLY A 140 11.92 2.34 20.67
N CYS A 141 11.29 2.88 19.62
CA CYS A 141 10.71 2.03 18.59
C CYS A 141 11.78 1.12 17.97
N GLN A 142 11.64 -0.18 18.16
CA GLN A 142 12.57 -1.19 17.63
C GLN A 142 12.21 -1.62 16.22
N SER A 143 10.92 -1.68 15.93
CA SER A 143 10.38 -1.95 14.60
C SER A 143 8.96 -1.46 14.50
N GLY A 144 8.56 -0.99 13.34
CA GLY A 144 7.20 -0.56 13.05
C GLY A 144 6.79 -0.91 11.63
N SER A 145 5.52 -1.22 11.46
CA SER A 145 4.87 -1.40 10.18
C SER A 145 3.55 -0.65 10.19
N TRP A 146 3.31 0.09 9.14
CA TRP A 146 2.08 0.79 8.89
C TRP A 146 1.62 0.44 7.47
N THR A 147 0.39 -0.01 7.34
CA THR A 147 -0.18 -0.40 6.05
C THR A 147 -1.54 0.24 5.88
N ALA A 148 -1.73 0.98 4.80
CA ALA A 148 -3.05 1.41 4.37
C ALA A 148 -3.43 0.66 3.10
N THR A 149 -4.63 0.09 3.09
CA THR A 149 -5.18 -0.65 1.95
C THR A 149 -6.59 -0.17 1.69
N ILE A 150 -6.88 0.16 0.44
CA ILE A 150 -8.23 0.53 0.02
C ILE A 150 -8.94 -0.68 -0.58
N GLU A 151 -10.21 -0.84 -0.25
CA GLU A 151 -11.07 -1.78 -0.95
C GLU A 151 -11.39 -1.23 -2.34
N HIS A 152 -10.92 -1.91 -3.35
CA HIS A 152 -11.14 -1.54 -4.74
C HIS A 152 -11.82 -2.67 -5.49
N SER A 153 -12.81 -2.35 -6.29
CA SER A 153 -13.52 -3.31 -7.12
C SER A 153 -13.62 -2.82 -8.56
N ASP A 154 -13.29 -3.69 -9.48
CA ASP A 154 -13.42 -3.47 -10.92
C ASP A 154 -14.70 -4.08 -11.44
N LYS A 155 -15.35 -3.39 -12.37
CA LYS A 155 -16.48 -3.90 -13.13
C LYS A 155 -16.10 -4.03 -14.59
N LEU A 156 -16.37 -5.19 -15.14
CA LEU A 156 -16.13 -5.48 -16.53
C LEU A 156 -17.43 -5.31 -17.35
N SER A 157 -17.30 -4.89 -18.59
CA SER A 157 -18.37 -4.90 -19.56
C SER A 157 -18.77 -6.33 -19.93
N ARG A 158 -19.88 -6.49 -20.66
CA ARG A 158 -20.26 -7.80 -21.19
C ARG A 158 -19.22 -8.37 -22.17
N ALA A 159 -18.45 -7.52 -22.80
CA ALA A 159 -17.34 -7.92 -23.67
C ALA A 159 -16.04 -8.30 -22.91
N GLY A 160 -16.03 -8.12 -21.59
CA GLY A 160 -14.87 -8.37 -20.76
C GLY A 160 -13.91 -7.20 -20.62
N ASP A 161 -14.19 -6.07 -21.25
CA ASP A 161 -13.38 -4.87 -21.10
C ASP A 161 -13.64 -4.19 -19.76
N PHE A 162 -12.64 -3.52 -19.22
CA PHE A 162 -12.83 -2.69 -18.03
C PHE A 162 -13.86 -1.60 -18.30
N PHE A 163 -14.88 -1.55 -17.45
CA PHE A 163 -15.97 -0.58 -17.56
C PHE A 163 -15.87 0.53 -16.53
N ALA A 164 -15.71 0.16 -15.26
CA ALA A 164 -15.61 1.11 -14.17
C ALA A 164 -14.90 0.48 -12.96
N GLY A 165 -14.16 1.29 -12.21
CA GLY A 165 -13.60 0.92 -10.91
C GLY A 165 -14.23 1.78 -9.81
N ARG A 166 -14.38 1.20 -8.63
CA ARG A 166 -14.86 1.89 -7.44
C ARG A 166 -14.00 1.53 -6.25
N SER A 167 -13.48 2.56 -5.61
CA SER A 167 -12.80 2.44 -4.31
C SER A 167 -13.78 2.78 -3.19
N GLN A 168 -13.65 2.07 -2.06
CA GLN A 168 -14.57 2.22 -0.94
C GLN A 168 -13.80 2.57 0.35
N ALA A 169 -13.86 1.70 1.35
CA ALA A 169 -13.21 1.95 2.62
C ALA A 169 -11.69 1.77 2.54
N CYS A 170 -10.95 2.56 3.31
CA CYS A 170 -9.53 2.35 3.55
C CYS A 170 -9.32 1.77 4.95
N LYS A 171 -8.61 0.65 5.04
CA LYS A 171 -8.16 0.07 6.30
C LYS A 171 -6.71 0.47 6.53
N ILE A 172 -6.43 0.99 7.72
CA ILE A 172 -5.07 1.21 8.21
C ILE A 172 -4.78 0.16 9.26
N GLU A 173 -3.67 -0.54 9.13
CA GLU A 173 -3.16 -1.50 10.09
C GLU A 173 -1.78 -1.05 10.57
N VAL A 174 -1.57 -1.11 11.85
CA VAL A 174 -0.31 -0.71 12.49
C VAL A 174 0.19 -1.82 13.38
N SER A 175 1.50 -2.01 13.41
CA SER A 175 2.15 -2.90 14.35
C SER A 175 3.55 -2.41 14.66
N GLY A 176 4.03 -2.64 15.88
CA GLY A 176 5.37 -2.22 16.25
C GLY A 176 5.85 -2.83 17.55
N GLN A 177 7.16 -2.81 17.73
CA GLN A 177 7.82 -3.19 18.97
C GLN A 177 8.51 -1.99 19.58
N TYR A 178 8.28 -1.78 20.86
CA TYR A 178 8.74 -0.61 21.60
C TYR A 178 9.41 -1.01 22.90
N ILE A 179 10.41 -0.21 23.30
CA ILE A 179 11.00 -0.20 24.62
C ILE A 179 10.88 1.24 25.11
N SER A 180 10.33 1.44 26.31
CA SER A 180 10.04 2.78 26.84
C SER A 180 10.18 2.83 28.35
N ASP A 181 10.51 3.98 28.91
CA ASP A 181 10.54 4.22 30.36
C ASP A 181 9.13 4.30 30.97
N THR A 182 8.12 4.46 30.14
CA THR A 182 6.71 4.53 30.56
C THR A 182 5.87 3.56 29.75
N ALA A 183 4.74 3.10 30.33
CA ALA A 183 3.83 2.20 29.62
C ALA A 183 3.35 2.82 28.32
N PRO A 184 3.64 2.23 27.13
CA PRO A 184 3.14 2.70 25.86
C PRO A 184 1.61 2.54 25.80
N ALA A 185 0.93 3.48 25.16
CA ALA A 185 -0.51 3.39 24.91
C ALA A 185 -0.80 3.62 23.42
N LEU A 186 -1.78 2.91 22.90
CA LEU A 186 -2.27 3.13 21.55
C LEU A 186 -2.89 4.52 21.40
N ALA A 187 -2.79 5.10 20.21
CA ALA A 187 -3.52 6.31 19.87
C ALA A 187 -5.05 6.07 20.01
N ALA A 188 -5.77 7.08 20.46
CA ALA A 188 -7.18 6.95 20.87
C ALA A 188 -8.14 6.58 19.71
N ASP A 189 -7.72 6.77 18.45
CA ASP A 189 -8.48 6.49 17.25
C ASP A 189 -8.19 5.08 16.67
N LEU A 190 -7.32 4.31 17.33
CA LEU A 190 -6.97 2.96 16.94
C LEU A 190 -7.73 1.93 17.77
N THR A 191 -8.14 0.86 17.11
CA THR A 191 -8.74 -0.32 17.75
C THR A 191 -7.63 -1.34 18.00
N ASP A 192 -7.48 -1.78 19.25
CA ASP A 192 -6.47 -2.77 19.64
C ASP A 192 -6.80 -4.16 19.08
N ASP A 193 -5.83 -4.78 18.43
CA ASP A 193 -5.90 -6.15 17.85
C ASP A 193 -5.14 -7.17 18.69
N GLY A 194 -4.93 -6.91 19.96
CA GLY A 194 -4.22 -7.79 20.88
C GLY A 194 -2.78 -7.37 21.11
N SER A 195 -2.58 -6.13 21.49
CA SER A 195 -1.29 -5.61 21.94
C SER A 195 -0.87 -6.29 23.25
N ASP A 196 0.43 -6.52 23.41
CA ASP A 196 1.05 -7.05 24.62
C ASP A 196 1.99 -6.01 25.21
N ILE A 197 1.76 -5.62 26.45
CA ILE A 197 2.55 -4.61 27.17
C ILE A 197 3.06 -5.25 28.46
N GLN A 198 4.37 -5.23 28.67
CA GLN A 198 5.00 -5.86 29.80
C GLN A 198 5.93 -4.87 30.52
N GLU A 199 5.82 -4.83 31.83
CA GLU A 199 6.73 -4.10 32.71
C GLU A 199 7.95 -4.99 32.98
N GLY A 200 9.14 -4.49 32.67
CA GLY A 200 10.42 -5.09 33.05
C GLY A 200 11.03 -4.35 34.23
N ASP A 201 12.19 -4.81 34.69
CA ASP A 201 12.87 -4.22 35.83
C ASP A 201 13.32 -2.77 35.58
N ASP A 202 13.73 -2.46 34.36
CA ASP A 202 14.25 -1.14 33.97
C ASP A 202 13.37 -0.44 32.91
N PHE A 203 12.67 -1.19 32.06
CA PHE A 203 11.92 -0.63 30.93
C PHE A 203 10.62 -1.39 30.70
N TRP A 204 9.65 -0.70 30.13
CA TRP A 204 8.47 -1.29 29.52
C TRP A 204 8.82 -1.83 28.13
N THR A 205 8.31 -3.01 27.82
CA THR A 205 8.33 -3.56 26.45
C THR A 205 6.93 -3.72 25.94
N ALA A 206 6.72 -3.35 24.69
CA ALA A 206 5.39 -3.48 24.09
C ALA A 206 5.48 -4.06 22.67
N SER A 207 4.57 -4.97 22.37
CA SER A 207 4.24 -5.40 21.02
C SER A 207 2.85 -4.88 20.70
N LEU A 208 2.77 -3.79 19.97
CA LEU A 208 1.52 -3.11 19.64
C LEU A 208 0.97 -3.62 18.31
N LYS A 209 -0.34 -3.83 18.26
CA LYS A 209 -1.05 -4.21 17.05
C LYS A 209 -2.45 -3.60 17.07
N ALA A 210 -2.77 -2.82 16.06
CA ALA A 210 -4.04 -2.12 16.00
C ALA A 210 -4.46 -1.79 14.57
N HIS A 211 -5.71 -1.41 14.40
CA HIS A 211 -6.24 -0.94 13.13
C HIS A 211 -7.21 0.22 13.29
N LYS A 212 -7.48 0.91 12.19
CA LYS A 212 -8.60 1.83 12.02
C LYS A 212 -9.14 1.81 10.60
N TYR A 213 -10.38 2.23 10.45
CA TYR A 213 -11.00 2.43 9.14
C TYR A 213 -11.16 3.92 8.86
N LEU A 214 -10.77 4.32 7.65
CA LEU A 214 -11.10 5.63 7.10
C LEU A 214 -12.26 5.45 6.13
N THR A 215 -13.34 6.18 6.34
CA THR A 215 -14.47 6.27 5.40
C THR A 215 -14.36 7.55 4.60
N PRO A 216 -14.77 7.55 3.33
CA PRO A 216 -14.82 8.74 2.49
C PRO A 216 -15.66 9.85 3.07
#